data_b04ccc6690f7d16207ab37ff07d64792
#
_entry.id   b04ccc6690f7d16207ab37ff07d64792
#
_cell.length_a   1.000
_cell.length_b   1.000
_cell.length_c   1.000
_cell.angle_alpha   90.00
_cell.angle_beta   90.00
_cell.angle_gamma   90.00
#
_symmetry.space_group_name_H-M   'P 1'
#
loop_
_entity.id
_entity.type
_entity.pdbx_description
1 polymer ?
#
loop_
_entity_poly.entity_id
_entity_poly.type
_entity_poly.pdbx_seq_one_letter_code
_entity_poly.pdbx_strand_id
1 'polypeptide(L)'
;RLRDNDKDGIYEEREIFIEDIPSVLFHFTRTIVIDEENEKIYLSVGSPCDLCRSEKPFRAASLERLEPNPEWDAVLEFNTDGTGRRVFATGMRNVVGMDIHPITNELWGDHNGHDQEGAHLPPEWIDVIGDGDFQGYPFVYGYQVPMDFSIERYTDKDLLPLTRQDSLRIQTHQAPVALVEAHQAPLGIHFYRGDLFPPQYQNMAFVSLHGGMVSGNLS
;
A
#
# COMPACT_ATOMS: atom_id res chain seq x y z
N ARG A 1 18.47 9.19 7.64
CA ARG A 1 19.62 8.59 6.97
C ARG A 1 20.72 8.29 7.98
N LEU A 2 21.35 7.15 7.83
CA LEU A 2 22.54 6.77 8.59
C LEU A 2 23.73 6.80 7.64
N ARG A 3 24.90 7.19 8.14
CA ARG A 3 26.16 7.15 7.39
C ARG A 3 27.23 6.45 8.17
N ASP A 4 27.89 5.53 7.50
CA ASP A 4 29.10 4.85 7.90
C ASP A 4 30.23 5.44 7.04
N ASN A 5 31.01 6.36 7.64
CA ASN A 5 31.97 7.17 6.90
C ASN A 5 33.26 6.41 6.58
N ASP A 6 33.65 5.44 7.40
CA ASP A 6 34.88 4.66 7.24
C ASP A 6 34.62 3.19 6.82
N LYS A 7 33.34 2.80 6.66
CA LYS A 7 32.89 1.49 6.18
C LYS A 7 33.27 0.34 7.12
N ASP A 8 33.30 0.58 8.42
CA ASP A 8 33.56 -0.43 9.43
C ASP A 8 32.30 -1.17 9.93
N GLY A 9 31.10 -0.75 9.43
CA GLY A 9 29.80 -1.29 9.84
C GLY A 9 29.15 -0.57 11.00
N ILE A 10 29.79 0.48 11.50
CA ILE A 10 29.25 1.38 12.54
C ILE A 10 28.79 2.66 11.87
N TYR A 11 27.61 3.13 12.21
CA TYR A 11 27.04 4.35 11.62
C TYR A 11 27.24 5.52 12.58
N GLU A 12 28.24 6.37 12.30
CA GLU A 12 28.61 7.51 13.15
C GLU A 12 27.63 8.67 13.04
N GLU A 13 27.02 8.83 11.88
CA GLU A 13 26.13 9.95 11.62
C GLU A 13 24.68 9.49 11.49
N ARG A 14 23.79 10.26 12.12
CA ARG A 14 22.35 10.11 11.99
C ARG A 14 21.71 11.46 11.65
N GLU A 15 20.98 11.51 10.57
CA GLU A 15 20.20 12.70 10.22
C GLU A 15 18.73 12.33 9.93
N ILE A 16 17.81 13.24 10.22
CA ILE A 16 16.44 13.17 9.70
C ILE A 16 16.52 13.61 8.25
N PHE A 17 16.09 12.73 7.35
CA PHE A 17 16.27 12.92 5.92
C PHE A 17 14.99 13.42 5.24
N ILE A 18 13.85 12.88 5.67
CA ILE A 18 12.50 13.28 5.26
C ILE A 18 11.68 13.44 6.51
N GLU A 19 10.97 14.55 6.64
CA GLU A 19 10.14 14.89 7.79
C GLU A 19 8.66 14.92 7.42
N ASP A 20 7.81 15.00 8.45
CA ASP A 20 6.36 15.21 8.32
C ASP A 20 5.63 14.16 7.46
N ILE A 21 6.11 12.91 7.45
CA ILE A 21 5.37 11.80 6.86
C ILE A 21 4.11 11.57 7.69
N PRO A 22 2.92 11.50 7.05
CA PRO A 22 1.67 11.32 7.77
C PRO A 22 1.73 10.09 8.67
N SER A 23 1.41 10.27 9.94
CA SER A 23 1.36 9.20 10.94
C SER A 23 -0.09 8.97 11.35
N VAL A 24 -0.49 7.71 11.37
CA VAL A 24 -1.83 7.27 11.76
C VAL A 24 -1.73 6.08 12.70
N LEU A 25 -2.80 5.78 13.45
CA LEU A 25 -2.84 4.67 14.40
C LEU A 25 -2.92 3.29 13.72
N PHE A 26 -3.43 3.25 12.48
CA PHE A 26 -3.51 2.05 11.65
C PHE A 26 -2.48 2.12 10.54
N HIS A 27 -2.06 0.96 10.02
CA HIS A 27 -1.17 0.84 8.87
C HIS A 27 0.06 1.77 8.98
N PHE A 28 0.70 1.75 10.14
CA PHE A 28 1.87 2.59 10.45
C PHE A 28 3.18 2.08 9.83
N THR A 29 3.15 0.93 9.18
CA THR A 29 4.28 0.42 8.39
C THR A 29 4.60 1.39 7.26
N ARG A 30 5.89 1.59 7.02
CA ARG A 30 6.41 2.46 5.97
C ARG A 30 7.49 1.69 5.24
N THR A 31 7.15 1.15 4.07
CA THR A 31 8.13 0.49 3.22
C THR A 31 8.80 1.52 2.33
N ILE A 32 10.11 1.42 2.24
CA ILE A 32 10.94 2.32 1.44
C ILE A 32 11.63 1.47 0.37
N VAL A 33 11.53 1.93 -0.87
CA VAL A 33 12.27 1.36 -2.01
C VAL A 33 13.09 2.48 -2.65
N ILE A 34 14.33 2.17 -2.98
CA ILE A 34 15.23 3.08 -3.69
C ILE A 34 15.37 2.56 -5.12
N ASP A 35 14.99 3.39 -6.07
CA ASP A 35 15.22 3.20 -7.48
C ASP A 35 16.51 3.94 -7.86
N GLU A 36 17.61 3.21 -7.90
CA GLU A 36 18.93 3.77 -8.19
C GLU A 36 19.04 4.25 -9.64
N GLU A 37 18.32 3.60 -10.57
CA GLU A 37 18.37 3.94 -11.99
C GLU A 37 17.69 5.28 -12.29
N ASN A 38 16.54 5.53 -11.68
CA ASN A 38 15.77 6.76 -11.86
C ASN A 38 16.06 7.82 -10.77
N GLU A 39 16.97 7.52 -9.83
CA GLU A 39 17.31 8.39 -8.70
C GLU A 39 16.08 8.76 -7.86
N LYS A 40 15.20 7.79 -7.56
CA LYS A 40 13.96 7.98 -6.81
C LYS A 40 13.91 7.15 -5.53
N ILE A 41 13.13 7.63 -4.59
CA ILE A 41 12.74 6.93 -3.37
C ILE A 41 11.22 6.84 -3.39
N TYR A 42 10.70 5.64 -3.22
CA TYR A 42 9.27 5.38 -3.02
C TYR A 42 8.99 5.01 -1.57
N LEU A 43 7.91 5.55 -1.02
CA LEU A 43 7.51 5.32 0.37
C LEU A 43 6.02 5.08 0.46
N SER A 44 5.62 3.92 1.00
CA SER A 44 4.20 3.60 1.21
C SER A 44 3.64 4.31 2.43
N VAL A 45 2.41 4.81 2.32
CA VAL A 45 1.64 5.42 3.40
C VAL A 45 0.25 4.78 3.43
N GLY A 46 -0.02 4.00 4.45
CA GLY A 46 -1.29 3.30 4.57
C GLY A 46 -2.45 4.17 5.04
N SER A 47 -3.63 3.58 4.99
CA SER A 47 -4.89 4.18 5.41
C SER A 47 -4.94 4.45 6.91
N PRO A 48 -5.58 5.53 7.36
CA PRO A 48 -5.82 5.80 8.78
C PRO A 48 -6.87 4.88 9.40
N CYS A 49 -7.59 4.08 8.64
CA CYS A 49 -8.64 3.18 9.12
C CYS A 49 -8.79 1.94 8.22
N ASP A 50 -9.66 1.00 8.62
CA ASP A 50 -9.94 -0.20 7.85
C ASP A 50 -10.62 0.12 6.51
N LEU A 51 -11.70 0.92 6.53
CA LEU A 51 -12.39 1.39 5.34
C LEU A 51 -12.79 2.85 5.51
N CYS A 52 -11.99 3.75 4.95
CA CYS A 52 -12.05 5.18 5.17
C CYS A 52 -12.94 5.91 4.15
N ARG A 53 -14.22 5.65 4.16
CA ARG A 53 -15.21 6.41 3.38
C ARG A 53 -16.20 7.15 4.26
N SER A 54 -15.85 7.39 5.52
CA SER A 54 -16.69 8.13 6.47
C SER A 54 -15.99 9.38 6.96
N GLU A 55 -16.78 10.36 7.41
CA GLU A 55 -16.24 11.54 8.09
C GLU A 55 -15.51 11.20 9.40
N LYS A 56 -15.79 10.03 9.96
CA LYS A 56 -15.17 9.55 11.20
C LYS A 56 -14.42 8.27 10.92
N PRO A 57 -13.10 8.24 11.13
CA PRO A 57 -12.34 7.02 10.96
C PRO A 57 -12.81 5.93 11.94
N PHE A 58 -12.85 4.71 11.46
CA PHE A 58 -13.25 3.54 12.25
C PHE A 58 -12.36 3.37 13.49
N ARG A 59 -12.95 3.14 14.66
CA ARG A 59 -12.35 2.99 15.99
C ARG A 59 -11.72 4.23 16.62
N ALA A 60 -11.98 5.39 16.14
CA ALA A 60 -11.55 6.58 16.86
C ALA A 60 -12.62 7.05 17.86
N ALA A 61 -12.94 6.24 18.84
CA ALA A 61 -13.70 6.72 20.02
C ALA A 61 -12.92 7.82 20.79
N SER A 62 -11.67 8.07 20.42
CA SER A 62 -10.79 9.04 21.07
C SER A 62 -10.01 9.94 20.12
N LEU A 63 -10.17 9.78 18.80
CA LEU A 63 -9.51 10.65 17.84
C LEU A 63 -10.47 11.73 17.40
N GLU A 64 -10.04 12.97 17.52
CA GLU A 64 -10.66 14.09 16.85
C GLU A 64 -10.76 13.80 15.34
N ARG A 65 -11.73 14.42 14.67
CA ARG A 65 -11.91 14.33 13.22
C ARG A 65 -10.56 14.51 12.52
N LEU A 66 -10.10 13.50 11.81
CA LEU A 66 -8.90 13.62 10.97
C LEU A 66 -9.27 14.41 9.71
N GLU A 67 -8.58 15.51 9.48
CA GLU A 67 -8.69 16.19 8.19
C GLU A 67 -8.14 15.29 7.09
N PRO A 68 -8.79 15.24 5.92
CA PRO A 68 -8.30 14.45 4.80
C PRO A 68 -6.86 14.83 4.43
N ASN A 69 -6.01 13.83 4.27
CA ASN A 69 -4.63 14.03 3.84
C ASN A 69 -4.42 13.27 2.52
N PRO A 70 -4.05 13.93 1.42
CA PRO A 70 -3.89 13.28 0.11
C PRO A 70 -2.73 12.28 0.06
N GLU A 71 -1.89 12.25 1.06
CA GLU A 71 -0.78 11.31 1.18
C GLU A 71 -1.14 10.02 1.92
N TRP A 72 -2.35 9.90 2.43
CA TRP A 72 -2.87 8.61 2.90
C TRP A 72 -3.26 7.73 1.72
N ASP A 73 -3.27 6.42 1.94
CA ASP A 73 -3.67 5.43 0.93
C ASP A 73 -2.83 5.55 -0.35
N ALA A 74 -1.52 5.84 -0.20
CA ALA A 74 -0.69 6.29 -1.29
C ALA A 74 0.73 5.70 -1.24
N VAL A 75 1.39 5.75 -2.37
CA VAL A 75 2.85 5.72 -2.46
C VAL A 75 3.33 7.14 -2.75
N LEU A 76 4.27 7.61 -1.97
CA LEU A 76 4.96 8.88 -2.17
C LEU A 76 6.27 8.66 -2.92
N GLU A 77 6.62 9.61 -3.77
CA GLU A 77 7.90 9.67 -4.46
C GLU A 77 8.73 10.85 -3.96
N PHE A 78 10.04 10.64 -3.90
CA PHE A 78 11.05 11.66 -3.60
C PHE A 78 12.25 11.48 -4.53
N ASN A 79 13.03 12.51 -4.70
CA ASN A 79 14.39 12.40 -5.22
C ASN A 79 15.30 11.71 -4.17
N THR A 80 16.43 11.14 -4.59
CA THR A 80 17.37 10.47 -3.68
C THR A 80 18.05 11.42 -2.69
N ASP A 81 17.95 12.74 -2.90
CA ASP A 81 18.37 13.76 -1.95
C ASP A 81 17.27 14.15 -0.93
N GLY A 82 16.09 13.52 -1.00
CA GLY A 82 14.95 13.79 -0.12
C GLY A 82 14.04 14.94 -0.56
N THR A 83 14.37 15.61 -1.66
CA THR A 83 13.53 16.67 -2.25
C THR A 83 12.45 16.11 -3.17
N GLY A 84 11.63 16.96 -3.77
CA GLY A 84 10.68 16.57 -4.82
C GLY A 84 9.51 15.72 -4.34
N ARG A 85 9.15 15.79 -3.05
CA ARG A 85 8.00 15.05 -2.46
C ARG A 85 6.73 15.26 -3.24
N ARG A 86 6.13 14.16 -3.67
CA ARG A 86 4.81 14.15 -4.31
C ARG A 86 4.08 12.83 -4.07
N VAL A 87 2.79 12.84 -4.26
CA VAL A 87 2.00 11.61 -4.36
C VAL A 87 2.28 10.97 -5.71
N PHE A 88 2.76 9.73 -5.72
CA PHE A 88 3.07 8.96 -6.92
C PHE A 88 1.84 8.19 -7.40
N ALA A 89 1.21 7.42 -6.49
CA ALA A 89 0.00 6.65 -6.77
C ALA A 89 -0.90 6.63 -5.53
N THR A 90 -2.20 6.35 -5.72
CA THR A 90 -3.22 6.41 -4.67
C THR A 90 -4.17 5.22 -4.72
N GLY A 91 -5.06 5.13 -3.72
CA GLY A 91 -6.10 4.10 -3.69
C GLY A 91 -5.60 2.76 -3.18
N MET A 92 -4.61 2.79 -2.30
CA MET A 92 -4.00 1.61 -1.69
C MET A 92 -4.19 1.66 -0.17
N ARG A 93 -5.03 0.78 0.37
CA ARG A 93 -5.27 0.74 1.82
C ARG A 93 -4.00 0.52 2.62
N ASN A 94 -3.20 -0.47 2.24
CA ASN A 94 -1.95 -0.79 2.92
C ASN A 94 -1.02 -1.60 2.02
N VAL A 95 -0.10 -0.93 1.37
CA VAL A 95 1.00 -1.56 0.64
C VAL A 95 2.14 -1.79 1.61
N VAL A 96 2.48 -3.06 1.85
CA VAL A 96 3.52 -3.45 2.82
C VAL A 96 4.80 -3.87 2.12
N GLY A 97 4.72 -4.68 1.07
CA GLY A 97 5.86 -5.04 0.24
C GLY A 97 5.94 -4.18 -1.00
N MET A 98 7.14 -3.74 -1.34
CA MET A 98 7.45 -3.09 -2.61
C MET A 98 8.84 -3.50 -3.08
N ASP A 99 9.02 -3.66 -4.39
CA ASP A 99 10.33 -3.87 -5.02
C ASP A 99 10.33 -3.35 -6.47
N ILE A 100 11.49 -3.06 -7.01
CA ILE A 100 11.68 -2.67 -8.41
C ILE A 100 11.92 -3.92 -9.25
N HIS A 101 11.17 -4.08 -10.34
CA HIS A 101 11.38 -5.18 -11.26
C HIS A 101 12.73 -5.04 -11.98
N PRO A 102 13.62 -6.06 -11.94
CA PRO A 102 15.02 -5.91 -12.34
C PRO A 102 15.25 -5.72 -13.85
N ILE A 103 14.23 -5.93 -14.68
CA ILE A 103 14.34 -5.78 -16.15
C ILE A 103 13.54 -4.57 -16.64
N THR A 104 12.29 -4.41 -16.15
CA THR A 104 11.40 -3.36 -16.64
C THR A 104 11.52 -2.06 -15.85
N ASN A 105 12.20 -2.12 -14.70
CA ASN A 105 12.35 -1.02 -13.74
C ASN A 105 11.03 -0.44 -13.24
N GLU A 106 9.96 -1.23 -13.29
CA GLU A 106 8.66 -0.87 -12.73
C GLU A 106 8.64 -1.07 -11.23
N LEU A 107 7.98 -0.17 -10.50
CA LEU A 107 7.67 -0.37 -9.09
C LEU A 107 6.52 -1.36 -8.96
N TRP A 108 6.74 -2.42 -8.18
CA TRP A 108 5.72 -3.40 -7.83
C TRP A 108 5.40 -3.34 -6.36
N GLY A 109 4.16 -3.66 -6.00
CA GLY A 109 3.73 -3.73 -4.61
C GLY A 109 2.76 -4.87 -4.35
N ASP A 110 2.70 -5.26 -3.08
CA ASP A 110 1.64 -6.10 -2.54
C ASP A 110 0.71 -5.27 -1.63
N HIS A 111 -0.55 -5.63 -1.58
CA HIS A 111 -1.57 -4.83 -0.91
C HIS A 111 -2.47 -5.67 -0.02
N ASN A 112 -2.71 -5.15 1.17
CA ASN A 112 -3.66 -5.72 2.12
C ASN A 112 -4.99 -4.97 2.03
N GLY A 113 -6.05 -5.69 1.67
CA GLY A 113 -7.43 -5.21 1.60
C GLY A 113 -8.07 -4.97 2.97
N HIS A 114 -9.31 -4.51 2.98
CA HIS A 114 -10.07 -4.32 4.22
C HIS A 114 -10.63 -5.65 4.76
N ASP A 115 -11.06 -5.69 6.03
CA ASP A 115 -11.23 -6.94 6.76
C ASP A 115 -12.69 -7.39 6.94
N GLN A 116 -13.67 -6.64 6.45
CA GLN A 116 -15.03 -6.75 6.96
C GLN A 116 -16.08 -7.32 5.98
N GLU A 117 -15.70 -7.69 4.76
CA GLU A 117 -16.60 -8.27 3.76
C GLU A 117 -16.74 -9.81 3.81
N GLY A 118 -16.30 -10.44 4.92
CA GLY A 118 -16.37 -11.88 5.11
C GLY A 118 -15.05 -12.61 4.80
N ALA A 119 -15.08 -13.94 4.85
CA ALA A 119 -13.86 -14.75 4.80
C ALA A 119 -13.16 -14.76 3.43
N HIS A 120 -13.85 -14.38 2.37
CA HIS A 120 -13.37 -14.54 0.99
C HIS A 120 -13.25 -13.20 0.23
N LEU A 121 -13.55 -12.08 0.90
CA LEU A 121 -13.53 -10.75 0.28
C LEU A 121 -12.97 -9.70 1.23
N PRO A 122 -12.32 -8.67 0.66
CA PRO A 122 -11.81 -8.61 -0.71
C PRO A 122 -10.56 -9.50 -0.86
N PRO A 123 -10.21 -9.92 -2.08
CA PRO A 123 -8.90 -10.50 -2.33
C PRO A 123 -7.81 -9.44 -2.10
N GLU A 124 -6.65 -9.89 -1.69
CA GLU A 124 -5.43 -9.10 -1.74
C GLU A 124 -4.92 -9.04 -3.18
N TRP A 125 -3.97 -8.16 -3.46
CA TRP A 125 -3.40 -8.09 -4.80
C TRP A 125 -1.89 -7.83 -4.82
N ILE A 126 -1.30 -8.18 -5.98
CA ILE A 126 0.05 -7.84 -6.39
C ILE A 126 -0.05 -7.11 -7.71
N ASP A 127 0.55 -5.93 -7.81
CA ASP A 127 0.42 -5.11 -8.99
C ASP A 127 1.65 -4.23 -9.26
N VAL A 128 1.72 -3.73 -10.49
CA VAL A 128 2.56 -2.61 -10.86
C VAL A 128 1.93 -1.33 -10.31
N ILE A 129 2.76 -0.49 -9.73
CA ILE A 129 2.34 0.82 -9.22
C ILE A 129 2.93 1.89 -10.15
N GLY A 130 2.09 2.46 -10.99
CA GLY A 130 2.47 3.48 -11.97
C GLY A 130 2.22 4.91 -11.48
N ASP A 131 2.89 5.86 -12.14
CA ASP A 131 2.71 7.29 -11.85
C ASP A 131 1.29 7.76 -12.16
N GLY A 132 0.60 8.30 -11.16
CA GLY A 132 -0.77 8.76 -11.26
C GLY A 132 -1.83 7.67 -11.13
N ASP A 133 -1.45 6.42 -10.88
CA ASP A 133 -2.39 5.31 -10.74
C ASP A 133 -3.32 5.48 -9.55
N PHE A 134 -4.51 4.91 -9.72
CA PHE A 134 -5.51 4.73 -8.68
C PHE A 134 -5.87 3.26 -8.53
N GLN A 135 -5.48 2.64 -7.43
CA GLN A 135 -5.59 1.21 -7.18
C GLN A 135 -6.93 0.76 -6.56
N GLY A 136 -7.93 1.65 -6.50
CA GLY A 136 -9.33 1.32 -6.22
C GLY A 136 -9.84 1.64 -4.83
N TYR A 137 -9.04 1.49 -3.77
CA TYR A 137 -9.49 1.77 -2.40
C TYR A 137 -9.82 3.27 -2.21
N PRO A 138 -10.90 3.62 -1.50
CA PRO A 138 -11.84 2.76 -0.78
C PRO A 138 -13.13 2.43 -1.57
N PHE A 139 -13.13 2.39 -2.89
CA PHE A 139 -14.34 2.31 -3.68
C PHE A 139 -14.55 0.95 -4.38
N VAL A 140 -13.47 0.42 -4.94
CA VAL A 140 -13.48 -0.84 -5.71
C VAL A 140 -12.23 -1.66 -5.42
N TYR A 141 -12.29 -2.95 -5.72
CA TYR A 141 -11.16 -3.87 -5.65
C TYR A 141 -11.17 -4.88 -6.81
N GLY A 142 -10.08 -5.61 -6.98
CA GLY A 142 -9.93 -6.66 -7.98
C GLY A 142 -10.29 -6.19 -9.38
N TYR A 143 -11.28 -6.80 -10.00
CA TYR A 143 -11.75 -6.45 -11.34
C TYR A 143 -12.90 -5.44 -11.30
N GLN A 144 -12.69 -4.30 -10.64
CA GLN A 144 -13.66 -3.21 -10.44
C GLN A 144 -14.92 -3.65 -9.66
N VAL A 145 -14.76 -4.58 -8.73
CA VAL A 145 -15.85 -4.97 -7.84
C VAL A 145 -16.08 -3.86 -6.82
N PRO A 146 -17.29 -3.29 -6.72
CA PRO A 146 -17.59 -2.27 -5.72
C PRO A 146 -17.46 -2.83 -4.30
N MET A 147 -16.86 -2.06 -3.40
CA MET A 147 -16.85 -2.39 -1.97
C MET A 147 -18.27 -2.34 -1.41
N ASP A 148 -18.63 -3.35 -0.61
CA ASP A 148 -19.96 -3.46 -0.02
C ASP A 148 -20.03 -2.72 1.32
N PHE A 149 -20.62 -1.52 1.30
CA PHE A 149 -20.89 -0.72 2.49
C PHE A 149 -22.21 -1.06 3.20
N SER A 150 -22.98 -2.02 2.69
CA SER A 150 -24.22 -2.49 3.33
C SER A 150 -23.99 -3.45 4.49
N ILE A 151 -22.77 -3.90 4.68
CA ILE A 151 -22.37 -4.83 5.74
C ILE A 151 -22.62 -4.19 7.11
N GLU A 152 -23.18 -4.95 8.06
CA GLU A 152 -23.58 -4.49 9.39
C GLU A 152 -22.48 -3.67 10.10
N ARG A 153 -21.21 -4.05 9.96
CA ARG A 153 -20.08 -3.31 10.59
C ARG A 153 -19.81 -1.95 9.98
N TYR A 154 -20.36 -1.66 8.81
CA TYR A 154 -20.22 -0.36 8.13
C TYR A 154 -21.50 0.45 8.09
N THR A 155 -22.67 -0.15 8.41
CA THR A 155 -23.99 0.51 8.31
C THR A 155 -24.19 1.63 9.32
N ASP A 156 -23.44 1.64 10.41
CA ASP A 156 -23.45 2.71 11.43
C ASP A 156 -22.48 3.86 11.11
N LYS A 157 -21.83 3.82 9.95
CA LYS A 157 -20.89 4.86 9.51
C LYS A 157 -21.61 5.89 8.67
N ASP A 158 -21.30 7.15 8.93
CA ASP A 158 -21.71 8.27 8.07
C ASP A 158 -20.87 8.25 6.79
N LEU A 159 -21.27 7.43 5.82
CA LEU A 159 -20.56 7.31 4.57
C LEU A 159 -20.69 8.58 3.73
N LEU A 160 -19.57 9.13 3.31
CA LEU A 160 -19.57 10.23 2.37
C LEU A 160 -20.07 9.74 1.01
N PRO A 161 -20.98 10.50 0.36
CA PRO A 161 -21.44 10.14 -0.97
C PRO A 161 -20.29 10.18 -1.97
N LEU A 162 -20.37 9.34 -3.02
CA LEU A 162 -19.43 9.41 -4.13
C LEU A 162 -19.55 10.76 -4.84
N THR A 163 -18.43 11.42 -4.97
CA THR A 163 -18.34 12.62 -5.80
C THR A 163 -18.21 12.25 -7.27
N ARG A 164 -18.42 13.23 -8.16
CA ARG A 164 -18.12 13.04 -9.60
C ARG A 164 -16.64 12.68 -9.82
N GLN A 165 -15.75 13.25 -9.03
CA GLN A 165 -14.33 12.99 -9.14
C GLN A 165 -13.99 11.55 -8.73
N ASP A 166 -14.59 11.03 -7.65
CA ASP A 166 -14.44 9.63 -7.27
C ASP A 166 -14.91 8.69 -8.38
N SER A 167 -16.07 8.99 -8.98
CA SER A 167 -16.59 8.19 -10.09
C SER A 167 -15.65 8.18 -11.31
N LEU A 168 -14.99 9.31 -11.61
CA LEU A 168 -13.99 9.38 -12.67
C LEU A 168 -12.74 8.58 -12.32
N ARG A 169 -12.26 8.65 -11.09
CA ARG A 169 -11.11 7.87 -10.60
C ARG A 169 -11.38 6.37 -10.65
N ILE A 170 -12.56 5.93 -10.24
CA ILE A 170 -12.96 4.52 -10.32
C ILE A 170 -12.86 4.00 -11.77
N GLN A 171 -13.19 4.82 -12.76
CA GLN A 171 -13.09 4.43 -14.17
C GLN A 171 -11.65 4.24 -14.64
N THR A 172 -10.67 4.83 -13.98
CA THR A 172 -9.24 4.64 -14.32
C THR A 172 -8.64 3.41 -13.66
N HIS A 173 -9.31 2.85 -12.64
CA HIS A 173 -8.82 1.65 -11.97
C HIS A 173 -8.75 0.47 -12.93
N GLN A 174 -7.61 -0.20 -12.93
CA GLN A 174 -7.37 -1.41 -13.72
C GLN A 174 -7.30 -2.63 -12.80
N ALA A 175 -7.54 -3.80 -13.40
CA ALA A 175 -7.38 -5.05 -12.68
C ALA A 175 -5.90 -5.26 -12.32
N PRO A 176 -5.58 -5.69 -11.09
CA PRO A 176 -4.22 -5.98 -10.70
C PRO A 176 -3.65 -7.17 -11.48
N VAL A 177 -2.32 -7.24 -11.56
CA VAL A 177 -1.60 -8.33 -12.24
C VAL A 177 -1.95 -9.69 -11.65
N ALA A 178 -2.05 -9.79 -10.32
CA ALA A 178 -2.41 -11.02 -9.64
C ALA A 178 -3.27 -10.74 -8.40
N LEU A 179 -4.24 -11.63 -8.18
CA LEU A 179 -5.01 -11.67 -6.94
C LEU A 179 -4.45 -12.74 -6.01
N VAL A 180 -4.42 -12.42 -4.72
CA VAL A 180 -4.12 -13.34 -3.64
C VAL A 180 -5.41 -13.59 -2.86
N GLU A 181 -5.58 -14.78 -2.32
CA GLU A 181 -6.75 -15.10 -1.51
C GLU A 181 -6.94 -14.08 -0.37
N ALA A 182 -8.20 -13.73 -0.09
CA ALA A 182 -8.54 -12.76 0.94
C ALA A 182 -7.88 -13.08 2.30
N HIS A 183 -7.45 -12.04 2.98
CA HIS A 183 -6.86 -12.10 4.32
C HIS A 183 -5.57 -12.92 4.45
N GLN A 184 -4.88 -13.21 3.35
CA GLN A 184 -3.57 -13.87 3.39
C GLN A 184 -2.43 -12.93 3.80
N ALA A 185 -2.71 -11.63 3.86
CA ALA A 185 -1.80 -10.59 4.29
C ALA A 185 -0.41 -10.70 3.62
N PRO A 186 -0.28 -10.36 2.34
CA PRO A 186 1.03 -10.26 1.72
C PRO A 186 1.83 -9.12 2.39
N LEU A 187 3.01 -9.45 2.90
CA LEU A 187 3.84 -8.54 3.69
C LEU A 187 5.22 -8.30 3.09
N GLY A 188 5.47 -8.79 1.92
CA GLY A 188 6.73 -8.57 1.22
C GLY A 188 6.74 -9.16 -0.17
N ILE A 189 7.24 -8.39 -1.11
CA ILE A 189 7.54 -8.81 -2.48
C ILE A 189 9.03 -8.58 -2.74
N HIS A 190 9.67 -9.55 -3.38
CA HIS A 190 11.06 -9.41 -3.79
C HIS A 190 11.32 -10.14 -5.10
N PHE A 191 11.92 -9.46 -6.07
CA PHE A 191 12.37 -10.06 -7.30
C PHE A 191 13.73 -10.73 -7.11
N TYR A 192 13.80 -12.02 -7.45
CA TYR A 192 15.04 -12.77 -7.29
C TYR A 192 16.10 -12.32 -8.28
N ARG A 193 17.22 -11.83 -7.76
CA ARG A 193 18.40 -11.35 -8.52
C ARG A 193 19.64 -12.18 -8.27
N GLY A 194 19.54 -13.23 -7.43
CA GLY A 194 20.67 -14.08 -7.05
C GLY A 194 21.01 -15.17 -8.08
N ASP A 195 22.00 -15.97 -7.78
CA ASP A 195 22.50 -17.06 -8.60
C ASP A 195 22.40 -18.45 -7.95
N LEU A 196 21.88 -18.51 -6.70
CA LEU A 196 21.77 -19.76 -5.94
C LEU A 196 20.59 -20.63 -6.36
N PHE A 197 19.48 -20.02 -6.78
CA PHE A 197 18.32 -20.76 -7.24
C PHE A 197 18.45 -21.13 -8.71
N PRO A 198 17.74 -22.19 -9.16
CA PRO A 198 17.72 -22.58 -10.57
C PRO A 198 17.34 -21.40 -11.50
N PRO A 199 17.86 -21.38 -12.75
CA PRO A 199 17.69 -20.22 -13.65
C PRO A 199 16.25 -19.79 -13.92
N GLN A 200 15.27 -20.70 -13.80
CA GLN A 200 13.86 -20.39 -13.98
C GLN A 200 13.30 -19.43 -12.93
N TYR A 201 13.99 -19.24 -11.80
CA TYR A 201 13.60 -18.28 -10.76
C TYR A 201 14.16 -16.87 -10.96
N GLN A 202 15.05 -16.68 -11.94
CA GLN A 202 15.59 -15.37 -12.24
C GLN A 202 14.48 -14.38 -12.62
N ASN A 203 14.49 -13.23 -11.96
CA ASN A 203 13.52 -12.15 -12.12
C ASN A 203 12.07 -12.51 -11.75
N MET A 204 11.85 -13.65 -11.09
CA MET A 204 10.54 -13.96 -10.55
C MET A 204 10.31 -13.24 -9.21
N ALA A 205 9.08 -12.81 -8.98
CA ALA A 205 8.64 -12.27 -7.70
C ALA A 205 8.44 -13.40 -6.68
N PHE A 206 9.00 -13.24 -5.52
CA PHE A 206 8.69 -14.02 -4.32
C PHE A 206 7.86 -13.15 -3.40
N VAL A 207 6.69 -13.64 -3.02
CA VAL A 207 5.76 -12.94 -2.14
C VAL A 207 5.61 -13.70 -0.85
N SER A 208 5.81 -13.02 0.28
CA SER A 208 5.60 -13.60 1.59
C SER A 208 4.19 -13.34 2.08
N LEU A 209 3.48 -14.39 2.47
CA LEU A 209 2.15 -14.31 3.04
C LEU A 209 2.21 -14.59 4.54
N HIS A 210 1.65 -13.70 5.35
CA HIS A 210 1.57 -13.90 6.80
C HIS A 210 0.50 -14.94 7.16
N GLY A 211 -0.55 -15.03 6.34
CA GLY A 211 -1.72 -15.85 6.62
C GLY A 211 -2.83 -15.09 7.36
N GLY A 212 -4.06 -15.51 7.14
CA GLY A 212 -5.23 -14.78 7.59
C GLY A 212 -5.55 -14.93 9.07
N MET A 213 -5.99 -13.86 9.70
CA MET A 213 -6.63 -13.91 11.03
C MET A 213 -8.03 -14.56 11.01
N VAL A 214 -8.60 -14.78 9.83
CA VAL A 214 -10.02 -15.11 9.65
C VAL A 214 -10.23 -16.54 9.14
N SER A 215 -9.20 -17.35 9.05
CA SER A 215 -9.30 -18.75 8.64
C SER A 215 -9.98 -19.58 9.71
N GLY A 216 -11.28 -19.47 9.89
CA GLY A 216 -11.89 -20.46 10.73
C GLY A 216 -13.32 -20.28 11.23
N ASN A 217 -13.92 -19.12 11.27
CA ASN A 217 -15.27 -18.99 11.83
C ASN A 217 -16.04 -17.77 11.32
N LEU A 218 -16.11 -17.59 10.02
CA LEU A 218 -17.13 -16.74 9.41
C LEU A 218 -18.03 -17.61 8.52
N SER A 219 -18.82 -18.43 9.20
CA SER A 219 -20.00 -19.09 8.62
C SER A 219 -21.22 -18.25 8.88
#